data_178543ca43ea4ba589bbf3642a8357c4
#
_entry.id   178543ca43ea4ba589bbf3642a8357c4
#
_cell.length_a   1.000
_cell.length_b   1.000
_cell.length_c   1.000
_cell.angle_alpha   90.00
_cell.angle_beta   90.00
_cell.angle_gamma   90.00
#
_symmetry.space_group_name_H-M   'P 1'
#
loop_
_entity.id
_entity.type
_entity.pdbx_description
1 polymer ?
#
loop_
_entity_poly.entity_id
_entity_poly.type
_entity_poly.pdbx_seq_one_letter_code
_entity_poly.pdbx_strand_id
1 'polypeptide(L)'
;QLVVKLPAKNVPAAVRHLVDVYRRDRKSGESLQLFIARVGKTVLKDELIPYTIVPPYEQDSTYYYDWEGEAEFVLEDLGPGECAGGALEMIDDRMLEADQELYQAKLLVEKHQYALSVNKSYRAVLAAAKGLLVTEGLDPATDAETFQEFDQRLASKGIVPATYKNLGAQVGDLGSKDATAEAATEKMAFAKRFLAVCRAATEQMGKDLKLAQVKEEAV
;
A
#
# COMPACT_ATOMS: atom_id res chain seq x y z
N GLN A 1 6.75 6.30 32.47
CA GLN A 1 5.72 5.60 33.23
C GLN A 1 4.41 6.38 33.12
N LEU A 2 3.32 5.74 32.68
CA LEU A 2 2.00 6.36 32.46
C LEU A 2 1.45 6.88 33.80
N VAL A 3 0.98 8.14 33.81
CA VAL A 3 0.39 8.76 35.01
C VAL A 3 -1.14 8.71 34.96
N VAL A 4 -1.72 9.10 33.82
CA VAL A 4 -3.16 9.13 33.59
C VAL A 4 -3.45 8.99 32.10
N LYS A 5 -4.61 8.43 31.73
CA LYS A 5 -5.13 8.42 30.35
C LYS A 5 -6.07 9.60 30.17
N LEU A 6 -5.87 10.34 29.10
CA LEU A 6 -6.69 11.50 28.72
C LEU A 6 -7.23 11.32 27.31
N PRO A 7 -8.46 11.77 27.00
CA PRO A 7 -8.91 11.95 25.64
C PRO A 7 -7.97 12.92 24.90
N ALA A 8 -7.69 12.67 23.63
CA ALA A 8 -6.79 13.51 22.84
C ALA A 8 -7.20 14.99 22.87
N LYS A 9 -8.48 15.27 22.77
CA LYS A 9 -9.04 16.63 22.81
C LYS A 9 -8.81 17.37 24.13
N ASN A 10 -8.64 16.67 25.24
CA ASN A 10 -8.35 17.28 26.54
C ASN A 10 -6.87 17.53 26.78
N VAL A 11 -5.98 16.94 25.98
CA VAL A 11 -4.51 17.03 26.21
C VAL A 11 -4.02 18.49 26.21
N PRO A 12 -4.40 19.39 25.27
CA PRO A 12 -3.94 20.77 25.32
C PRO A 12 -4.37 21.53 26.58
N ALA A 13 -5.62 21.30 27.02
CA ALA A 13 -6.14 21.93 28.24
C ALA A 13 -5.44 21.38 29.49
N ALA A 14 -5.23 20.06 29.54
CA ALA A 14 -4.52 19.39 30.63
C ALA A 14 -3.06 19.88 30.75
N VAL A 15 -2.35 20.01 29.62
CA VAL A 15 -0.98 20.54 29.60
C VAL A 15 -0.94 21.99 30.07
N ARG A 16 -1.86 22.83 29.62
CA ARG A 16 -1.98 24.22 30.07
C ARG A 16 -2.20 24.29 31.57
N HIS A 17 -3.13 23.49 32.08
CA HIS A 17 -3.40 23.42 33.52
C HIS A 17 -2.16 23.00 34.32
N LEU A 18 -1.42 21.99 33.90
CA LEU A 18 -0.18 21.60 34.58
C LEU A 18 0.89 22.70 34.57
N VAL A 19 0.99 23.48 33.50
CA VAL A 19 1.89 24.62 33.43
C VAL A 19 1.44 25.71 34.41
N ASP A 20 0.15 25.95 34.55
CA ASP A 20 -0.39 26.93 35.48
C ASP A 20 -0.19 26.50 36.95
N VAL A 21 -0.41 25.21 37.26
CA VAL A 21 -0.09 24.61 38.57
C VAL A 21 1.42 24.79 38.85
N TYR A 22 2.28 24.49 37.92
CA TYR A 22 3.72 24.72 38.07
C TYR A 22 4.05 26.20 38.34
N ARG A 23 3.49 27.14 37.60
CA ARG A 23 3.70 28.57 37.76
C ARG A 23 3.23 29.09 39.11
N ARG A 24 2.09 28.57 39.61
CA ARG A 24 1.50 28.93 40.89
C ARG A 24 2.32 28.43 42.06
N ASP A 25 2.77 27.17 42.01
CA ASP A 25 3.27 26.43 43.17
C ASP A 25 4.77 26.15 43.17
N ARG A 26 5.50 26.60 42.12
CA ARG A 26 6.97 26.45 42.08
C ARG A 26 7.67 27.36 43.07
N LYS A 27 8.79 26.87 43.64
CA LYS A 27 9.71 27.69 44.40
C LYS A 27 10.56 28.56 43.49
N SER A 28 11.14 29.65 44.05
CA SER A 28 12.05 30.53 43.28
C SER A 28 13.20 29.71 42.67
N GLY A 29 13.42 29.83 41.37
CA GLY A 29 14.47 29.10 40.64
C GLY A 29 14.22 27.60 40.45
N GLU A 30 13.07 27.05 40.85
CA GLU A 30 12.75 25.64 40.68
C GLU A 30 12.39 25.32 39.24
N SER A 31 13.08 24.34 38.65
CA SER A 31 12.73 23.83 37.31
C SER A 31 11.48 22.95 37.36
N LEU A 32 10.79 22.76 36.22
CA LEU A 32 9.64 21.86 36.14
C LEU A 32 9.97 20.43 36.56
N GLN A 33 11.15 19.94 36.23
CA GLN A 33 11.62 18.61 36.63
C GLN A 33 11.73 18.47 38.15
N LEU A 34 12.33 19.44 38.85
CA LEU A 34 12.44 19.47 40.29
C LEU A 34 11.08 19.64 40.96
N PHE A 35 10.21 20.46 40.41
CA PHE A 35 8.84 20.62 40.85
C PHE A 35 8.07 19.29 40.80
N ILE A 36 8.11 18.57 39.68
CA ILE A 36 7.46 17.26 39.54
C ILE A 36 8.02 16.25 40.53
N ALA A 37 9.33 16.24 40.75
CA ALA A 37 9.97 15.36 41.71
C ALA A 37 9.54 15.68 43.16
N ARG A 38 9.38 16.96 43.51
CA ARG A 38 8.95 17.41 44.84
C ARG A 38 7.46 17.17 45.10
N VAL A 39 6.61 17.56 44.16
CA VAL A 39 5.15 17.47 44.33
C VAL A 39 4.69 16.01 44.25
N GLY A 40 5.33 15.23 43.40
CA GLY A 40 5.03 13.83 43.20
C GLY A 40 3.93 13.56 42.17
N LYS A 41 3.94 12.35 41.65
CA LYS A 41 3.02 11.95 40.54
C LYS A 41 1.57 11.87 40.96
N THR A 42 1.31 11.54 42.24
CA THR A 42 -0.06 11.39 42.76
C THR A 42 -0.78 12.72 42.73
N VAL A 43 -0.17 13.78 43.20
CA VAL A 43 -0.76 15.13 43.23
C VAL A 43 -1.03 15.63 41.78
N LEU A 44 -0.07 15.43 40.89
CA LEU A 44 -0.24 15.79 39.48
C LEU A 44 -1.32 14.96 38.78
N LYS A 45 -1.50 13.70 39.19
CA LYS A 45 -2.60 12.87 38.69
C LYS A 45 -3.96 13.41 39.15
N ASP A 46 -4.09 13.80 40.41
CA ASP A 46 -5.32 14.33 40.97
C ASP A 46 -5.72 15.63 40.28
N GLU A 47 -4.76 16.51 39.96
CA GLU A 47 -4.97 17.73 39.15
C GLU A 47 -5.47 17.43 37.73
N LEU A 48 -5.19 16.23 37.20
CA LEU A 48 -5.60 15.81 35.85
C LEU A 48 -6.92 15.03 35.79
N ILE A 49 -7.48 14.60 36.93
CA ILE A 49 -8.74 13.83 36.95
C ILE A 49 -9.87 14.53 36.19
N PRO A 50 -10.10 15.86 36.31
CA PRO A 50 -11.17 16.51 35.57
C PRO A 50 -11.06 16.39 34.05
N TYR A 51 -9.86 16.20 33.54
CA TYR A 51 -9.57 16.08 32.08
C TYR A 51 -9.69 14.64 31.58
N THR A 52 -9.98 13.65 32.44
CA THR A 52 -10.16 12.25 32.03
C THR A 52 -11.57 11.95 31.50
N ILE A 53 -12.50 12.87 31.70
CA ILE A 53 -13.91 12.67 31.39
C ILE A 53 -14.12 12.85 29.89
N VAL A 54 -14.78 11.86 29.27
CA VAL A 54 -15.32 11.95 27.90
C VAL A 54 -16.83 12.16 28.05
N PRO A 55 -17.38 13.25 27.54
CA PRO A 55 -18.84 13.44 27.53
C PRO A 55 -19.50 12.38 26.65
N PRO A 56 -20.77 12.00 26.93
CA PRO A 56 -21.55 11.18 26.00
C PRO A 56 -21.66 11.84 24.61
N TYR A 57 -21.83 11.03 23.57
CA TYR A 57 -21.93 11.51 22.18
C TYR A 57 -23.01 12.59 22.00
N GLU A 58 -24.17 12.39 22.61
CA GLU A 58 -25.32 13.31 22.53
C GLU A 58 -25.05 14.67 23.18
N GLN A 59 -24.08 14.73 24.10
CA GLN A 59 -23.69 15.97 24.79
C GLN A 59 -22.59 16.72 24.04
N ASP A 60 -21.60 16.00 23.51
CA ASP A 60 -20.52 16.57 22.72
C ASP A 60 -19.93 15.53 21.75
N SER A 61 -20.47 15.51 20.53
CA SER A 61 -20.06 14.59 19.46
C SER A 61 -18.62 14.83 18.99
N THR A 62 -18.06 16.03 19.24
CA THR A 62 -16.71 16.37 18.79
C THR A 62 -15.61 15.53 19.43
N TYR A 63 -15.86 14.87 20.57
CA TYR A 63 -14.92 13.93 21.17
C TYR A 63 -14.74 12.62 20.39
N TYR A 64 -15.63 12.36 19.44
CA TYR A 64 -15.69 11.15 18.63
C TYR A 64 -15.24 11.37 17.19
N TYR A 65 -14.83 12.61 16.85
CA TYR A 65 -14.26 12.98 15.57
C TYR A 65 -12.73 13.07 15.66
N ASP A 66 -12.06 12.85 14.56
CA ASP A 66 -10.65 13.18 14.45
C ASP A 66 -10.39 14.67 14.68
N TRP A 67 -9.18 15.04 15.08
CA TRP A 67 -8.86 16.39 15.53
C TRP A 67 -9.21 17.48 14.52
N GLU A 68 -9.07 17.20 13.22
CA GLU A 68 -9.42 18.11 12.13
C GLU A 68 -10.65 17.62 11.33
N GLY A 69 -11.31 16.55 11.80
CA GLY A 69 -12.49 15.98 11.15
C GLY A 69 -13.77 16.75 11.48
N GLU A 70 -14.62 16.90 10.49
CA GLU A 70 -15.97 17.49 10.63
C GLU A 70 -17.07 16.43 10.83
N ALA A 71 -16.71 15.15 10.73
CA ALA A 71 -17.62 14.01 10.84
C ALA A 71 -17.00 12.87 11.66
N GLU A 72 -17.83 11.90 12.03
CA GLU A 72 -17.38 10.66 12.66
C GLU A 72 -16.36 9.93 11.80
N PHE A 73 -15.41 9.27 12.48
CA PHE A 73 -14.49 8.36 11.83
C PHE A 73 -15.25 7.19 11.20
N VAL A 74 -15.19 7.09 9.88
CA VAL A 74 -15.65 5.93 9.12
C VAL A 74 -14.46 5.25 8.48
N LEU A 75 -14.42 3.91 8.58
CA LEU A 75 -13.33 3.11 8.00
C LEU A 75 -13.17 3.31 6.49
N GLU A 76 -14.27 3.69 5.82
CA GLU A 76 -14.31 3.97 4.38
C GLU A 76 -13.57 5.26 3.99
N ASP A 77 -13.40 6.22 4.94
CA ASP A 77 -12.65 7.47 4.74
C ASP A 77 -11.16 7.35 5.09
N LEU A 78 -10.74 6.20 5.62
CA LEU A 78 -9.33 5.87 5.69
C LEU A 78 -8.84 5.73 4.25
N GLY A 79 -8.21 6.79 3.76
CA GLY A 79 -7.36 6.64 2.59
C GLY A 79 -6.38 5.48 2.80
N PRO A 80 -5.67 5.04 1.77
CA PRO A 80 -4.72 3.96 1.90
C PRO A 80 -3.77 4.27 3.07
N GLY A 81 -3.92 3.52 4.19
CA GLY A 81 -3.03 3.61 5.34
C GLY A 81 -1.59 3.28 4.94
N GLU A 82 -0.63 3.36 5.86
CA GLU A 82 0.77 3.01 5.59
C GLU A 82 0.91 1.66 4.86
N CYS A 83 0.05 0.68 5.16
CA CYS A 83 0.02 -0.61 4.45
C CYS A 83 -0.40 -0.48 2.98
N ALA A 84 -1.30 0.42 2.64
CA ALA A 84 -1.72 0.62 1.25
C ALA A 84 -0.70 1.48 0.47
N GLY A 85 0.00 2.40 1.14
CA GLY A 85 1.18 3.08 0.57
C GLY A 85 2.25 2.08 0.18
N GLY A 86 2.57 1.12 1.05
CA GLY A 86 3.49 0.04 0.76
C GLY A 86 3.02 -0.89 -0.38
N ALA A 87 1.72 -1.17 -0.47
CA ALA A 87 1.18 -1.97 -1.57
C ALA A 87 1.27 -1.23 -2.92
N LEU A 88 0.98 0.08 -2.96
CA LEU A 88 1.15 0.90 -4.17
C LEU A 88 2.60 0.94 -4.61
N GLU A 89 3.53 1.14 -3.68
CA GLU A 89 4.97 1.11 -3.94
C GLU A 89 5.40 -0.25 -4.52
N MET A 90 4.91 -1.35 -3.96
CA MET A 90 5.17 -2.70 -4.51
C MET A 90 4.61 -2.89 -5.92
N ILE A 91 3.41 -2.36 -6.21
CA ILE A 91 2.83 -2.42 -7.56
C ILE A 91 3.70 -1.64 -8.53
N ASP A 92 4.09 -0.42 -8.19
CA ASP A 92 4.92 0.45 -9.02
C ASP A 92 6.30 -0.18 -9.28
N ASP A 93 6.93 -0.77 -8.27
CA ASP A 93 8.19 -1.49 -8.38
C ASP A 93 8.09 -2.69 -9.33
N ARG A 94 7.00 -3.48 -9.24
CA ARG A 94 6.76 -4.61 -10.14
C ARG A 94 6.49 -4.17 -11.59
N MET A 95 5.77 -3.06 -11.79
CA MET A 95 5.56 -2.49 -13.13
C MET A 95 6.86 -1.92 -13.71
N LEU A 96 7.70 -1.30 -12.91
CA LEU A 96 9.03 -0.85 -13.32
C LEU A 96 9.94 -2.03 -13.66
N GLU A 97 9.95 -3.09 -12.86
CA GLU A 97 10.68 -4.33 -13.16
C GLU A 97 10.24 -4.90 -14.51
N ALA A 98 8.94 -4.97 -14.78
CA ALA A 98 8.40 -5.45 -16.04
C ALA A 98 8.88 -4.61 -17.24
N ASP A 99 8.91 -3.27 -17.13
CA ASP A 99 9.45 -2.39 -18.17
C ASP A 99 10.95 -2.63 -18.42
N GLN A 100 11.71 -2.78 -17.35
CA GLN A 100 13.17 -3.02 -17.46
C GLN A 100 13.45 -4.35 -18.16
N GLU A 101 12.71 -5.41 -17.81
CA GLU A 101 12.84 -6.72 -18.45
C GLU A 101 12.42 -6.66 -19.93
N LEU A 102 11.36 -5.93 -20.25
CA LEU A 102 10.91 -5.74 -21.63
C LEU A 102 11.90 -4.91 -22.46
N TYR A 103 12.47 -3.87 -21.89
CA TYR A 103 13.53 -3.09 -22.52
C TYR A 103 14.76 -3.94 -22.81
N GLN A 104 15.18 -4.78 -21.85
CA GLN A 104 16.29 -5.72 -22.06
C GLN A 104 15.95 -6.75 -23.14
N ALA A 105 14.71 -7.25 -23.19
CA ALA A 105 14.26 -8.16 -24.24
C ALA A 105 14.45 -7.54 -25.63
N LYS A 106 14.09 -6.26 -25.81
CA LYS A 106 14.29 -5.51 -27.06
C LYS A 106 15.76 -5.44 -27.45
N LEU A 107 16.63 -5.05 -26.52
CA LEU A 107 18.09 -4.97 -26.79
C LEU A 107 18.69 -6.33 -27.19
N LEU A 108 18.16 -7.41 -26.62
CA LEU A 108 18.62 -8.78 -26.91
C LEU A 108 18.17 -9.24 -28.32
N VAL A 109 16.99 -8.85 -28.78
CA VAL A 109 16.58 -9.06 -30.18
C VAL A 109 17.55 -8.37 -31.14
N GLU A 110 17.87 -7.10 -30.87
CA GLU A 110 18.83 -6.32 -31.69
C GLU A 110 20.23 -6.96 -31.74
N LYS A 111 20.62 -7.68 -30.68
CA LYS A 111 21.87 -8.42 -30.56
C LYS A 111 21.76 -9.87 -31.06
N HIS A 112 20.66 -10.28 -31.66
CA HIS A 112 20.39 -11.64 -32.12
C HIS A 112 20.46 -12.72 -31.03
N GLN A 113 20.24 -12.33 -29.76
CA GLN A 113 20.23 -13.20 -28.60
C GLN A 113 18.79 -13.63 -28.24
N TYR A 114 18.14 -14.32 -29.15
CA TYR A 114 16.70 -14.56 -29.14
C TYR A 114 16.20 -15.36 -27.93
N ALA A 115 16.93 -16.41 -27.53
CA ALA A 115 16.56 -17.20 -26.35
C ALA A 115 16.58 -16.35 -25.05
N LEU A 116 17.54 -15.46 -24.92
CA LEU A 116 17.61 -14.54 -23.78
C LEU A 116 16.48 -13.51 -23.83
N SER A 117 16.13 -13.02 -25.04
CA SER A 117 14.99 -12.11 -25.22
C SER A 117 13.66 -12.74 -24.82
N VAL A 118 13.44 -14.01 -25.17
CA VAL A 118 12.25 -14.77 -24.76
C VAL A 118 12.18 -14.86 -23.23
N ASN A 119 13.33 -15.18 -22.59
CA ASN A 119 13.41 -15.24 -21.12
C ASN A 119 13.06 -13.89 -20.48
N LYS A 120 13.58 -12.79 -21.03
CA LYS A 120 13.27 -11.44 -20.55
C LYS A 120 11.81 -11.06 -20.74
N SER A 121 11.22 -11.43 -21.86
CA SER A 121 9.80 -11.22 -22.13
C SER A 121 8.92 -12.00 -21.14
N TYR A 122 9.29 -13.23 -20.82
CA TYR A 122 8.63 -14.03 -19.78
C TYR A 122 8.68 -13.34 -18.41
N ARG A 123 9.88 -12.85 -18.00
CA ARG A 123 10.05 -12.16 -16.72
C ARG A 123 9.23 -10.88 -16.65
N ALA A 124 9.11 -10.15 -17.75
CA ALA A 124 8.26 -8.97 -17.82
C ALA A 124 6.79 -9.32 -17.53
N VAL A 125 6.27 -10.40 -18.11
CA VAL A 125 4.90 -10.88 -17.84
C VAL A 125 4.75 -11.33 -16.39
N LEU A 126 5.73 -12.06 -15.86
CA LEU A 126 5.71 -12.53 -14.48
C LEU A 126 5.67 -11.36 -13.48
N ALA A 127 6.54 -10.36 -13.67
CA ALA A 127 6.59 -9.17 -12.82
C ALA A 127 5.26 -8.39 -12.85
N ALA A 128 4.70 -8.17 -14.06
CA ALA A 128 3.42 -7.49 -14.20
C ALA A 128 2.26 -8.26 -13.55
N ALA A 129 2.23 -9.61 -13.68
CA ALA A 129 1.24 -10.45 -13.02
C ALA A 129 1.34 -10.37 -11.49
N LYS A 130 2.57 -10.42 -10.95
CA LYS A 130 2.82 -10.22 -9.51
C LYS A 130 2.37 -8.85 -9.04
N GLY A 131 2.61 -7.79 -9.81
CA GLY A 131 2.16 -6.44 -9.48
C GLY A 131 0.65 -6.36 -9.28
N LEU A 132 -0.15 -6.97 -10.18
CA LEU A 132 -1.60 -7.02 -9.98
C LEU A 132 -2.02 -7.88 -8.78
N LEU A 133 -1.31 -8.97 -8.47
CA LEU A 133 -1.64 -9.83 -7.32
C LEU A 133 -1.41 -9.16 -5.97
N VAL A 134 -0.56 -8.13 -5.90
CA VAL A 134 -0.41 -7.30 -4.68
C VAL A 134 -1.75 -6.72 -4.23
N THR A 135 -2.65 -6.36 -5.16
CA THR A 135 -3.98 -5.83 -4.83
C THR A 135 -4.89 -6.86 -4.15
N GLU A 136 -4.61 -8.15 -4.33
CA GLU A 136 -5.28 -9.27 -3.65
C GLU A 136 -4.53 -9.69 -2.36
N GLY A 137 -3.50 -8.96 -1.95
CA GLY A 137 -2.67 -9.25 -0.77
C GLY A 137 -1.73 -10.45 -0.98
N LEU A 138 -1.33 -10.75 -2.22
CA LEU A 138 -0.52 -11.91 -2.56
C LEU A 138 0.84 -11.52 -3.14
N ASP A 139 1.88 -12.25 -2.73
CA ASP A 139 3.22 -12.23 -3.35
C ASP A 139 3.71 -13.69 -3.50
N PRO A 140 3.25 -14.41 -4.55
CA PRO A 140 3.58 -15.80 -4.74
C PRO A 140 5.08 -16.05 -4.91
N ALA A 141 5.57 -17.13 -4.29
CA ALA A 141 7.00 -17.44 -4.27
C ALA A 141 7.50 -18.07 -5.59
N THR A 142 6.61 -18.76 -6.33
CA THR A 142 6.96 -19.47 -7.56
C THR A 142 6.20 -18.92 -8.77
N ASP A 143 6.77 -19.10 -9.95
CA ASP A 143 6.15 -18.68 -11.21
C ASP A 143 4.83 -19.41 -11.46
N ALA A 144 4.80 -20.72 -11.20
CA ALA A 144 3.60 -21.55 -11.36
C ALA A 144 2.45 -21.06 -10.48
N GLU A 145 2.74 -20.77 -9.21
CA GLU A 145 1.79 -20.22 -8.27
C GLU A 145 1.30 -18.83 -8.71
N THR A 146 2.21 -17.99 -9.20
CA THR A 146 1.86 -16.67 -9.72
C THR A 146 0.83 -16.75 -10.85
N PHE A 147 1.06 -17.59 -11.84
CA PHE A 147 0.12 -17.76 -12.95
C PHE A 147 -1.19 -18.40 -12.54
N GLN A 148 -1.15 -19.35 -11.62
CA GLN A 148 -2.36 -19.98 -11.06
C GLN A 148 -3.23 -18.96 -10.31
N GLU A 149 -2.64 -18.17 -9.40
CA GLU A 149 -3.37 -17.16 -8.64
C GLU A 149 -3.88 -16.03 -9.56
N PHE A 150 -3.08 -15.63 -10.56
CA PHE A 150 -3.51 -14.67 -11.58
C PHE A 150 -4.76 -15.15 -12.32
N ASP A 151 -4.77 -16.38 -12.79
CA ASP A 151 -5.92 -16.95 -13.50
C ASP A 151 -7.15 -17.04 -12.62
N GLN A 152 -7.00 -17.47 -11.37
CA GLN A 152 -8.12 -17.65 -10.45
C GLN A 152 -8.72 -16.32 -9.98
N ARG A 153 -7.89 -15.35 -9.68
CA ARG A 153 -8.34 -14.11 -9.03
C ARG A 153 -8.61 -12.97 -9.98
N LEU A 154 -7.88 -12.89 -11.09
CA LEU A 154 -7.96 -11.74 -12.00
C LEU A 154 -8.62 -12.12 -13.34
N ALA A 155 -8.09 -13.12 -14.04
CA ALA A 155 -8.61 -13.47 -15.36
C ALA A 155 -10.00 -14.13 -15.30
N SER A 156 -10.24 -15.02 -14.32
CA SER A 156 -11.54 -15.67 -14.15
C SER A 156 -12.63 -14.73 -13.65
N LYS A 157 -12.26 -13.68 -12.91
CA LYS A 157 -13.19 -12.64 -12.46
C LYS A 157 -13.43 -11.55 -13.51
N GLY A 158 -12.74 -11.60 -14.67
CA GLY A 158 -12.89 -10.63 -15.75
C GLY A 158 -12.27 -9.25 -15.44
N ILE A 159 -11.31 -9.19 -14.51
CA ILE A 159 -10.54 -7.96 -14.23
C ILE A 159 -9.63 -7.65 -15.40
N VAL A 160 -9.03 -8.68 -16.00
CA VAL A 160 -8.27 -8.60 -17.25
C VAL A 160 -9.03 -9.30 -18.37
N PRO A 161 -8.79 -8.94 -19.65
CA PRO A 161 -9.42 -9.58 -20.80
C PRO A 161 -9.28 -11.11 -20.78
N ALA A 162 -10.32 -11.79 -21.26
CA ALA A 162 -10.36 -13.26 -21.30
C ALA A 162 -9.25 -13.89 -22.15
N THR A 163 -8.66 -13.13 -23.06
CA THR A 163 -7.47 -13.50 -23.86
C THR A 163 -6.26 -13.88 -23.00
N TYR A 164 -6.18 -13.38 -21.76
CA TYR A 164 -5.08 -13.70 -20.81
C TYR A 164 -5.40 -14.85 -19.85
N LYS A 165 -6.48 -15.61 -20.06
CA LYS A 165 -6.72 -16.87 -19.33
C LYS A 165 -5.67 -17.91 -19.66
N ASN A 166 -5.29 -18.71 -18.67
CA ASN A 166 -4.19 -19.69 -18.78
C ASN A 166 -2.86 -19.00 -19.16
N LEU A 167 -2.56 -17.89 -18.51
CA LEU A 167 -1.42 -17.03 -18.80
C LEU A 167 -0.10 -17.82 -18.83
N GLY A 168 0.13 -18.73 -17.88
CA GLY A 168 1.31 -19.57 -17.84
C GLY A 168 1.53 -20.41 -19.11
N ALA A 169 0.47 -20.97 -19.66
CA ALA A 169 0.54 -21.75 -20.92
C ALA A 169 0.85 -20.84 -22.13
N GLN A 170 0.33 -19.60 -22.14
CA GLN A 170 0.57 -18.66 -23.25
C GLN A 170 2.00 -18.11 -23.22
N VAL A 171 2.56 -17.87 -22.06
CA VAL A 171 3.95 -17.40 -21.91
C VAL A 171 4.93 -18.50 -22.29
N GLY A 172 4.59 -19.77 -21.98
CA GLY A 172 5.38 -20.95 -22.32
C GLY A 172 6.58 -21.12 -21.40
N ASP A 173 7.41 -22.14 -21.66
CA ASP A 173 8.56 -22.47 -20.86
C ASP A 173 9.76 -21.54 -21.13
N LEU A 174 10.53 -21.24 -20.07
CA LEU A 174 11.80 -20.48 -20.09
C LEU A 174 12.93 -21.12 -20.91
N GLY A 175 12.69 -22.30 -21.50
CA GLY A 175 13.77 -23.21 -21.85
C GLY A 175 14.07 -23.41 -23.34
N SER A 176 13.46 -22.72 -24.28
CA SER A 176 13.77 -22.93 -25.70
C SER A 176 15.15 -22.32 -26.02
N LYS A 177 16.17 -23.20 -26.06
CA LYS A 177 17.53 -22.81 -26.49
C LYS A 177 17.59 -22.42 -27.97
N ASP A 178 16.59 -22.81 -28.76
CA ASP A 178 16.51 -22.62 -30.20
C ASP A 178 15.44 -21.59 -30.59
N ALA A 179 15.31 -20.49 -29.82
CA ALA A 179 14.36 -19.45 -30.12
C ALA A 179 14.76 -18.70 -31.42
N THR A 180 13.80 -18.56 -32.34
CA THR A 180 13.97 -17.78 -33.58
C THR A 180 13.73 -16.28 -33.36
N ALA A 181 14.11 -15.44 -34.31
CA ALA A 181 13.85 -14.01 -34.29
C ALA A 181 12.33 -13.72 -34.22
N GLU A 182 11.54 -14.47 -34.94
CA GLU A 182 10.09 -14.38 -34.99
C GLU A 182 9.48 -14.69 -33.62
N ALA A 183 9.89 -15.81 -33.01
CA ALA A 183 9.42 -16.22 -31.67
C ALA A 183 9.76 -15.18 -30.60
N ALA A 184 10.98 -14.64 -30.63
CA ALA A 184 11.41 -13.60 -29.68
C ALA A 184 10.60 -12.31 -29.86
N THR A 185 10.33 -11.90 -31.11
CA THR A 185 9.54 -10.70 -31.41
C THR A 185 8.08 -10.89 -30.98
N GLU A 186 7.50 -12.06 -31.24
CA GLU A 186 6.13 -12.40 -30.83
C GLU A 186 5.96 -12.38 -29.32
N LYS A 187 6.89 -13.03 -28.57
CA LYS A 187 6.84 -13.05 -27.09
C LYS A 187 7.03 -11.65 -26.50
N MET A 188 7.90 -10.85 -27.06
CA MET A 188 8.09 -9.46 -26.65
C MET A 188 6.82 -8.61 -26.91
N ALA A 189 6.19 -8.79 -28.08
CA ALA A 189 4.95 -8.10 -28.40
C ALA A 189 3.79 -8.54 -27.49
N PHE A 190 3.73 -9.82 -27.13
CA PHE A 190 2.77 -10.33 -26.14
C PHE A 190 2.99 -9.68 -24.77
N ALA A 191 4.24 -9.68 -24.27
CA ALA A 191 4.58 -9.08 -22.98
C ALA A 191 4.25 -7.58 -22.94
N LYS A 192 4.52 -6.86 -24.03
CA LYS A 192 4.17 -5.44 -24.16
C LYS A 192 2.66 -5.19 -24.05
N ARG A 193 1.84 -5.97 -24.76
CA ARG A 193 0.38 -5.85 -24.67
C ARG A 193 -0.13 -6.20 -23.28
N PHE A 194 0.40 -7.28 -22.69
CA PHE A 194 0.02 -7.67 -21.33
C PHE A 194 0.34 -6.60 -20.30
N LEU A 195 1.54 -6.02 -20.35
CA LEU A 195 1.94 -4.92 -19.46
C LEU A 195 1.04 -3.69 -19.62
N ALA A 196 0.62 -3.36 -20.85
CA ALA A 196 -0.34 -2.27 -21.09
C ALA A 196 -1.69 -2.53 -20.41
N VAL A 197 -2.20 -3.78 -20.48
CA VAL A 197 -3.43 -4.18 -19.77
C VAL A 197 -3.26 -4.05 -18.25
N CYS A 198 -2.14 -4.52 -17.70
CA CYS A 198 -1.88 -4.41 -16.26
C CYS A 198 -1.85 -2.95 -15.80
N ARG A 199 -1.24 -2.06 -16.56
CA ARG A 199 -1.22 -0.62 -16.28
C ARG A 199 -2.62 -0.01 -16.36
N ALA A 200 -3.37 -0.31 -17.39
CA ALA A 200 -4.74 0.19 -17.50
C ALA A 200 -5.62 -0.25 -16.31
N ALA A 201 -5.38 -1.46 -15.77
CA ALA A 201 -6.08 -1.93 -14.58
C ALA A 201 -5.66 -1.15 -13.31
N THR A 202 -4.36 -0.83 -13.16
CA THR A 202 -3.84 -0.09 -12.00
C THR A 202 -4.13 1.40 -12.08
N GLU A 203 -4.07 2.03 -13.25
CA GLU A 203 -4.39 3.45 -13.44
C GLU A 203 -5.83 3.80 -13.07
N GLN A 204 -6.75 2.86 -13.25
CA GLN A 204 -8.17 3.01 -12.90
C GLN A 204 -8.49 2.50 -11.48
N MET A 205 -7.48 2.07 -10.74
CA MET A 205 -7.63 1.54 -9.39
C MET A 205 -8.10 2.65 -8.43
N GLY A 206 -9.14 2.34 -7.65
CA GLY A 206 -9.63 3.24 -6.61
C GLY A 206 -8.70 3.30 -5.39
N LYS A 207 -9.02 4.19 -4.45
CA LYS A 207 -8.29 4.31 -3.17
C LYS A 207 -8.36 3.03 -2.31
N ASP A 208 -9.33 2.18 -2.59
CA ASP A 208 -9.54 0.88 -1.94
C ASP A 208 -8.68 -0.26 -2.52
N LEU A 209 -7.74 0.06 -3.41
CA LEU A 209 -6.89 -0.89 -4.14
C LEU A 209 -7.65 -1.89 -5.01
N LYS A 210 -8.91 -1.62 -5.33
CA LYS A 210 -9.68 -2.47 -6.24
C LYS A 210 -9.37 -2.15 -7.68
N LEU A 211 -8.93 -3.17 -8.43
CA LEU A 211 -8.66 -3.05 -9.85
C LEU A 211 -9.95 -2.83 -10.64
N ALA A 212 -9.90 -1.95 -11.63
CA ALA A 212 -10.98 -1.82 -12.60
C ALA A 212 -10.91 -2.94 -13.64
N GLN A 213 -12.08 -3.31 -14.17
CA GLN A 213 -12.15 -4.25 -15.28
C GLN A 213 -11.65 -3.59 -16.58
N VAL A 214 -10.65 -4.18 -17.21
CA VAL A 214 -10.10 -3.74 -18.48
C VAL A 214 -10.79 -4.48 -19.63
N LYS A 215 -11.39 -3.74 -20.55
CA LYS A 215 -12.02 -4.30 -21.76
C LYS A 215 -10.96 -4.48 -22.87
N GLU A 216 -11.18 -5.46 -23.74
CA GLU A 216 -10.28 -5.81 -24.85
C GLU A 216 -10.05 -4.64 -25.84
N GLU A 217 -11.00 -3.70 -25.92
CA GLU A 217 -10.97 -2.54 -26.83
C GLU A 217 -10.08 -1.38 -26.31
N ALA A 218 -9.54 -1.48 -25.10
CA ALA A 218 -8.83 -0.39 -24.44
C ALA A 218 -7.28 -0.46 -24.55
N VAL A 219 -6.73 -1.41 -25.36
CA VAL A 219 -5.27 -1.65 -25.43
C VAL A 219 -4.77 -1.71 -26.87
#